data_b3179595241081cf13f94e33bf5e6514
#
_entry.id   b3179595241081cf13f94e33bf5e6514
#
_cell.length_a   1.000
_cell.length_b   1.000
_cell.length_c   1.000
_cell.angle_alpha   90.00
_cell.angle_beta   90.00
_cell.angle_gamma   90.00
#
_symmetry.space_group_name_H-M   'P 1'
#
loop_
_entity.id
_entity.type
_entity.pdbx_description
1 polymer ?
#
loop_
_entity_poly.entity_id
_entity_poly.type
_entity_poly.pdbx_seq_one_letter_code
_entity_poly.pdbx_strand_id
1 'polypeptide(L)'
;MIYTIGAGVGADFDLESVNYNKVIIMTDADTDGAHIQVLLLTFFYRYMKPLLEAGKVYLAMPPLFKVSKGSGKKQVVEYAWTDEELASKIVKVGKGYVLQRYKGLGEMNADQLWDTTMNPETRLLIRVTIDDGARAERRLTTLMGNKVEPRRKWIERHVSFTLDTEDSLLEMSQGQESSHAHHESLVKQQEGRQEAQGPELIAQDSGEFSLFNDEEV
;
A
#
# COMPACT_ATOMS: atom_id res chain seq x y z
N MET A 1 8.69 -21.63 -0.39
CA MET A 1 8.33 -20.80 0.78
C MET A 1 8.45 -21.58 2.10
N ILE A 2 7.72 -22.67 2.36
CA ILE A 2 7.79 -23.43 3.63
C ILE A 2 9.21 -23.84 3.97
N TYR A 3 9.87 -24.57 3.08
CA TYR A 3 11.27 -24.99 3.25
C TYR A 3 12.25 -23.84 3.44
N THR A 4 12.01 -22.71 2.76
CA THR A 4 12.87 -21.53 2.85
C THR A 4 12.75 -20.88 4.23
N ILE A 5 11.53 -20.78 4.78
CA ILE A 5 11.30 -20.26 6.13
C ILE A 5 11.91 -21.18 7.18
N GLY A 6 11.87 -22.51 6.96
CA GLY A 6 12.59 -23.51 7.75
C GLY A 6 11.87 -23.96 9.03
N ALA A 7 10.71 -23.40 9.34
CA ALA A 7 10.03 -23.54 10.63
C ALA A 7 8.91 -24.61 10.68
N GLY A 8 8.70 -25.37 9.62
CA GLY A 8 7.54 -26.27 9.53
C GLY A 8 6.22 -25.56 9.29
N VAL A 9 5.09 -26.25 9.49
CA VAL A 9 3.74 -25.72 9.31
C VAL A 9 2.74 -26.37 10.28
N GLY A 10 1.69 -25.65 10.64
CA GLY A 10 0.62 -26.16 11.48
C GLY A 10 1.10 -26.64 12.83
N ALA A 11 0.85 -27.90 13.19
CA ALA A 11 1.26 -28.48 14.46
C ALA A 11 2.78 -28.64 14.60
N ASP A 12 3.49 -28.77 13.48
CA ASP A 12 4.96 -28.93 13.45
C ASP A 12 5.71 -27.60 13.34
N PHE A 13 5.01 -26.46 13.46
CA PHE A 13 5.62 -25.14 13.36
C PHE A 13 6.44 -24.82 14.61
N ASP A 14 7.71 -24.51 14.41
CA ASP A 14 8.64 -24.10 15.45
C ASP A 14 9.23 -22.72 15.14
N LEU A 15 8.90 -21.72 15.98
CA LEU A 15 9.33 -20.33 15.80
C LEU A 15 10.86 -20.16 15.94
N GLU A 16 11.51 -20.97 16.76
CA GLU A 16 12.97 -20.91 16.99
C GLU A 16 13.75 -21.41 15.74
N SER A 17 13.12 -22.25 14.93
CA SER A 17 13.70 -22.78 13.69
C SER A 17 13.55 -21.83 12.50
N VAL A 18 12.93 -20.65 12.66
CA VAL A 18 12.76 -19.69 11.58
C VAL A 18 14.09 -19.11 11.12
N ASN A 19 14.44 -19.34 9.85
CA ASN A 19 15.71 -18.90 9.26
C ASN A 19 15.85 -17.38 9.08
N TYR A 20 14.76 -16.61 9.19
CA TYR A 20 14.74 -15.18 8.85
C TYR A 20 14.09 -14.33 9.95
N ASN A 21 14.62 -13.14 10.15
CA ASN A 21 14.05 -12.19 11.09
C ASN A 21 12.77 -11.52 10.58
N LYS A 22 12.67 -11.33 9.26
CA LYS A 22 11.51 -10.71 8.60
C LYS A 22 11.14 -11.49 7.37
N VAL A 23 9.84 -11.73 7.19
CA VAL A 23 9.22 -12.23 5.96
C VAL A 23 8.44 -11.08 5.36
N ILE A 24 8.84 -10.63 4.18
CA ILE A 24 8.27 -9.44 3.55
C ILE A 24 7.48 -9.88 2.32
N ILE A 25 6.18 -9.61 2.32
CA ILE A 25 5.29 -9.82 1.18
C ILE A 25 5.41 -8.59 0.28
N MET A 26 5.77 -8.80 -0.98
CA MET A 26 5.90 -7.76 -1.97
C MET A 26 5.12 -8.14 -3.21
N THR A 27 4.11 -7.36 -3.56
CA THR A 27 3.20 -7.57 -4.69
C THR A 27 3.00 -6.26 -5.45
N ASP A 28 2.41 -6.35 -6.63
CA ASP A 28 1.99 -5.18 -7.39
C ASP A 28 0.94 -4.36 -6.63
N ALA A 29 0.87 -3.07 -6.90
CA ALA A 29 -0.05 -2.14 -6.24
C ALA A 29 -1.43 -2.10 -6.95
N ASP A 30 -1.92 -3.24 -7.39
CA ASP A 30 -3.21 -3.42 -8.05
C ASP A 30 -4.13 -4.37 -7.28
N THR A 31 -5.35 -4.60 -7.79
CA THR A 31 -6.34 -5.49 -7.17
C THR A 31 -5.87 -6.95 -7.11
N ASP A 32 -5.13 -7.40 -8.11
CA ASP A 32 -4.60 -8.77 -8.15
C ASP A 32 -3.47 -8.95 -7.13
N GLY A 33 -2.59 -7.94 -7.01
CA GLY A 33 -1.56 -7.89 -5.98
C GLY A 33 -2.14 -7.89 -4.58
N ALA A 34 -3.20 -7.12 -4.32
CA ALA A 34 -3.92 -7.12 -3.05
C ALA A 34 -4.53 -8.51 -2.74
N HIS A 35 -5.10 -9.17 -3.74
CA HIS A 35 -5.62 -10.53 -3.58
C HIS A 35 -4.52 -11.53 -3.23
N ILE A 36 -3.35 -11.44 -3.89
CA ILE A 36 -2.18 -12.29 -3.57
C ILE A 36 -1.71 -12.04 -2.13
N GLN A 37 -1.68 -10.78 -1.68
CA GLN A 37 -1.35 -10.44 -0.29
C GLN A 37 -2.30 -11.15 0.69
N VAL A 38 -3.61 -11.03 0.48
CA VAL A 38 -4.62 -11.66 1.35
C VAL A 38 -4.50 -13.19 1.34
N LEU A 39 -4.19 -13.81 0.20
CA LEU A 39 -3.95 -15.26 0.12
C LEU A 39 -2.73 -15.66 0.96
N LEU A 40 -1.62 -14.94 0.86
CA LEU A 40 -0.41 -15.20 1.64
C LEU A 40 -0.64 -14.96 3.13
N LEU A 41 -1.32 -13.87 3.50
CA LEU A 41 -1.69 -13.61 4.90
C LEU A 41 -2.60 -14.69 5.47
N THR A 42 -3.57 -15.18 4.68
CA THR A 42 -4.44 -16.31 5.05
C THR A 42 -3.62 -17.57 5.29
N PHE A 43 -2.62 -17.83 4.42
CA PHE A 43 -1.71 -18.95 4.58
C PHE A 43 -0.92 -18.85 5.89
N PHE A 44 -0.29 -17.68 6.16
CA PHE A 44 0.45 -17.45 7.41
C PHE A 44 -0.45 -17.56 8.63
N TYR A 45 -1.64 -17.00 8.58
CA TYR A 45 -2.60 -17.07 9.68
C TYR A 45 -3.01 -18.51 10.01
N ARG A 46 -3.26 -19.34 8.99
CA ARG A 46 -3.73 -20.71 9.19
C ARG A 46 -2.64 -21.72 9.53
N TYR A 47 -1.45 -21.53 9.02
CA TYR A 47 -0.39 -22.54 9.06
C TYR A 47 0.87 -22.09 9.79
N MET A 48 1.07 -20.79 10.01
CA MET A 48 2.25 -20.20 10.64
C MET A 48 1.86 -19.03 11.55
N LYS A 49 0.74 -19.15 12.28
CA LYS A 49 0.20 -18.09 13.12
C LYS A 49 1.22 -17.51 14.10
N PRO A 50 2.09 -18.30 14.79
CA PRO A 50 3.11 -17.75 15.66
C PRO A 50 4.09 -16.80 14.96
N LEU A 51 4.28 -16.91 13.63
CA LEU A 51 5.10 -15.99 12.85
C LEU A 51 4.50 -14.59 12.79
N LEU A 52 3.15 -14.50 12.67
CA LEU A 52 2.41 -13.23 12.73
C LEU A 52 2.41 -12.67 14.15
N GLU A 53 2.13 -13.49 15.15
CA GLU A 53 2.12 -13.10 16.57
C GLU A 53 3.49 -12.60 17.05
N ALA A 54 4.58 -13.15 16.50
CA ALA A 54 5.94 -12.67 16.74
C ALA A 54 6.29 -11.39 15.95
N GLY A 55 5.36 -10.85 15.13
CA GLY A 55 5.59 -9.64 14.34
C GLY A 55 6.66 -9.78 13.26
N LYS A 56 6.85 -10.98 12.72
CA LYS A 56 7.88 -11.27 11.71
C LYS A 56 7.39 -11.12 10.27
N VAL A 57 6.08 -10.86 10.04
CA VAL A 57 5.49 -10.71 8.69
C VAL A 57 5.22 -9.25 8.40
N TYR A 58 5.64 -8.80 7.22
CA TYR A 58 5.54 -7.43 6.77
C TYR A 58 4.98 -7.37 5.34
N LEU A 59 4.33 -6.25 5.02
CA LEU A 59 3.97 -5.86 3.65
C LEU A 59 4.95 -4.77 3.19
N ALA A 60 5.53 -4.94 2.01
CA ALA A 60 6.30 -3.89 1.36
C ALA A 60 5.34 -2.89 0.70
N MET A 61 5.67 -1.61 0.81
CA MET A 61 4.89 -0.51 0.24
C MET A 61 5.70 0.15 -0.88
N PRO A 62 5.58 -0.32 -2.14
CA PRO A 62 6.17 0.40 -3.27
C PRO A 62 5.42 1.72 -3.49
N PRO A 63 6.06 2.77 -4.04
CA PRO A 63 5.40 4.02 -4.35
C PRO A 63 4.38 3.84 -5.48
N LEU A 64 3.29 4.61 -5.42
CA LEU A 64 2.29 4.66 -6.48
C LEU A 64 2.65 5.63 -7.59
N PHE A 65 3.42 6.69 -7.27
CA PHE A 65 3.74 7.75 -8.21
C PHE A 65 5.22 8.10 -8.20
N LYS A 66 5.70 8.50 -9.39
CA LYS A 66 6.99 9.13 -9.58
C LYS A 66 6.79 10.48 -10.26
N VAL A 67 7.31 11.53 -9.66
CA VAL A 67 7.37 12.88 -10.22
C VAL A 67 8.81 13.17 -10.60
N SER A 68 9.08 13.46 -11.85
CA SER A 68 10.44 13.73 -12.30
C SER A 68 10.53 14.99 -13.14
N LYS A 69 11.69 15.66 -13.12
CA LYS A 69 11.96 16.85 -13.93
C LYS A 69 13.40 16.88 -14.38
N GLY A 70 13.61 17.27 -15.63
CA GLY A 70 14.93 17.31 -16.24
C GLY A 70 15.41 15.95 -16.73
N SER A 71 16.69 15.86 -17.10
CA SER A 71 17.29 14.63 -17.63
C SER A 71 18.75 14.49 -17.20
N GLY A 72 19.26 13.28 -17.25
CA GLY A 72 20.66 12.96 -16.92
C GLY A 72 21.00 13.32 -15.47
N LYS A 73 22.20 13.83 -15.23
CA LYS A 73 22.73 14.14 -13.88
C LYS A 73 21.99 15.26 -13.14
N LYS A 74 21.15 16.03 -13.83
CA LYS A 74 20.35 17.12 -13.24
C LYS A 74 18.87 16.72 -13.06
N GLN A 75 18.53 15.47 -13.28
CA GLN A 75 17.18 14.99 -13.07
C GLN A 75 16.83 15.02 -11.58
N VAL A 76 15.72 15.65 -11.24
CA VAL A 76 15.09 15.57 -9.92
C VAL A 76 14.02 14.51 -9.99
N VAL A 77 14.01 13.59 -9.04
CA VAL A 77 13.03 12.50 -8.92
C VAL A 77 12.48 12.50 -7.50
N GLU A 78 11.16 12.50 -7.38
CA GLU A 78 10.44 12.35 -6.13
C GLU A 78 9.43 11.22 -6.27
N TYR A 79 9.19 10.49 -5.18
CA TYR A 79 8.22 9.42 -5.12
C TYR A 79 7.09 9.79 -4.15
N ALA A 80 5.88 9.28 -4.40
CA ALA A 80 4.73 9.46 -3.54
C ALA A 80 3.94 8.16 -3.41
N TRP A 81 3.43 7.91 -2.20
CA TRP A 81 2.64 6.73 -1.83
C TRP A 81 1.15 7.03 -1.73
N THR A 82 0.79 8.30 -1.56
CA THR A 82 -0.61 8.76 -1.52
C THR A 82 -0.83 9.94 -2.45
N ASP A 83 -2.09 10.27 -2.73
CA ASP A 83 -2.46 11.43 -3.55
C ASP A 83 -2.10 12.75 -2.86
N GLU A 84 -2.19 12.81 -1.52
CA GLU A 84 -1.79 13.98 -0.73
C GLU A 84 -0.28 14.22 -0.83
N GLU A 85 0.53 13.16 -0.71
CA GLU A 85 1.97 13.25 -0.92
C GLU A 85 2.29 13.68 -2.34
N LEU A 86 1.58 13.14 -3.34
CA LEU A 86 1.75 13.51 -4.74
C LEU A 86 1.61 15.02 -4.94
N ALA A 87 0.55 15.63 -4.39
CA ALA A 87 0.34 17.07 -4.50
C ALA A 87 1.53 17.87 -3.94
N SER A 88 2.05 17.48 -2.78
CA SER A 88 3.21 18.11 -2.15
C SER A 88 4.50 17.95 -2.99
N LYS A 89 4.71 16.76 -3.58
CA LYS A 89 5.88 16.47 -4.43
C LYS A 89 5.83 17.25 -5.75
N ILE A 90 4.65 17.42 -6.34
CA ILE A 90 4.46 18.25 -7.55
C ILE A 90 4.86 19.70 -7.26
N VAL A 91 4.43 20.26 -6.14
CA VAL A 91 4.82 21.63 -5.74
C VAL A 91 6.33 21.72 -5.57
N LYS A 92 6.97 20.77 -4.92
CA LYS A 92 8.42 20.70 -4.68
C LYS A 92 9.23 20.66 -5.99
N VAL A 93 8.81 19.81 -6.96
CA VAL A 93 9.50 19.65 -8.25
C VAL A 93 9.26 20.86 -9.17
N GLY A 94 8.10 21.51 -9.06
CA GLY A 94 7.73 22.70 -9.79
C GLY A 94 7.35 22.43 -11.26
N LYS A 95 6.98 23.49 -11.99
CA LYS A 95 6.46 23.41 -13.37
C LYS A 95 7.40 22.60 -14.32
N GLY A 96 6.79 21.89 -15.26
CA GLY A 96 7.50 21.08 -16.26
C GLY A 96 7.93 19.70 -15.75
N TYR A 97 7.24 19.18 -14.75
CA TYR A 97 7.42 17.80 -14.28
C TYR A 97 6.78 16.79 -15.23
N VAL A 98 7.26 15.56 -15.14
CA VAL A 98 6.64 14.37 -15.75
C VAL A 98 6.13 13.49 -14.62
N LEU A 99 4.85 13.14 -14.66
CA LEU A 99 4.20 12.23 -13.73
C LEU A 99 4.13 10.84 -14.34
N GLN A 100 4.54 9.83 -13.59
CA GLN A 100 4.36 8.41 -13.89
C GLN A 100 3.61 7.76 -12.73
N ARG A 101 2.52 7.04 -13.02
CA ARG A 101 1.83 6.19 -12.06
C ARG A 101 2.30 4.75 -12.27
N TYR A 102 2.75 4.11 -11.21
CA TYR A 102 3.11 2.70 -11.24
C TYR A 102 1.88 1.82 -11.00
N LYS A 103 1.70 0.83 -11.86
CA LYS A 103 0.66 -0.20 -11.72
C LYS A 103 1.24 -1.51 -11.17
N GLY A 104 2.52 -1.75 -11.39
CA GLY A 104 3.21 -2.94 -10.93
C GLY A 104 4.71 -2.74 -10.74
N LEU A 105 5.34 -3.64 -10.00
CA LEU A 105 6.77 -3.63 -9.71
C LEU A 105 7.62 -3.77 -10.98
N GLY A 106 7.11 -4.43 -12.01
CA GLY A 106 7.77 -4.60 -13.30
C GLY A 106 7.95 -3.31 -14.11
N GLU A 107 7.28 -2.22 -13.73
CA GLU A 107 7.45 -0.90 -14.34
C GLU A 107 8.63 -0.11 -13.74
N MET A 108 9.21 -0.60 -12.65
CA MET A 108 10.38 -0.03 -12.00
C MET A 108 11.65 -0.70 -12.53
N ASN A 109 12.69 0.09 -12.79
CA ASN A 109 14.02 -0.48 -12.99
C ASN A 109 14.62 -0.92 -11.63
N ALA A 110 15.74 -1.65 -11.68
CA ALA A 110 16.36 -2.22 -10.49
C ALA A 110 16.75 -1.16 -9.44
N ASP A 111 17.30 -0.01 -9.89
CA ASP A 111 17.71 1.06 -8.98
C ASP A 111 16.49 1.71 -8.31
N GLN A 112 15.41 1.95 -9.06
CA GLN A 112 14.17 2.49 -8.51
C GLN A 112 13.54 1.55 -7.48
N LEU A 113 13.48 0.26 -7.79
CA LEU A 113 12.95 -0.76 -6.89
C LEU A 113 13.81 -0.88 -5.62
N TRP A 114 15.12 -0.80 -5.77
CA TRP A 114 16.04 -0.79 -4.64
C TRP A 114 15.77 0.42 -3.75
N ASP A 115 15.85 1.63 -4.29
CA ASP A 115 15.79 2.88 -3.54
C ASP A 115 14.44 3.09 -2.81
N THR A 116 13.35 2.58 -3.38
CA THR A 116 11.99 2.82 -2.84
C THR A 116 11.44 1.68 -2.00
N THR A 117 11.85 0.42 -2.26
CA THR A 117 11.14 -0.75 -1.75
C THR A 117 12.05 -1.78 -1.10
N MET A 118 13.30 -1.92 -1.56
CA MET A 118 14.20 -2.98 -1.10
C MET A 118 15.22 -2.49 -0.06
N ASN A 119 15.71 -1.27 -0.18
CA ASN A 119 16.76 -0.73 0.69
C ASN A 119 16.26 -0.60 2.13
N PRO A 120 16.90 -1.24 3.12
CA PRO A 120 16.51 -1.18 4.52
C PRO A 120 16.42 0.23 5.12
N GLU A 121 17.17 1.20 4.56
CA GLU A 121 17.23 2.57 5.07
C GLU A 121 16.08 3.46 4.57
N THR A 122 15.49 3.12 3.42
CA THR A 122 14.51 4.00 2.74
C THR A 122 13.15 3.35 2.50
N ARG A 123 13.09 2.01 2.56
CA ARG A 123 11.85 1.27 2.32
C ARG A 123 10.80 1.51 3.39
N LEU A 124 9.53 1.50 2.97
CA LEU A 124 8.39 1.48 3.87
C LEU A 124 7.89 0.04 4.02
N LEU A 125 7.76 -0.40 5.25
CA LEU A 125 7.21 -1.71 5.62
C LEU A 125 6.05 -1.51 6.59
N ILE A 126 4.94 -2.20 6.34
CA ILE A 126 3.84 -2.31 7.28
C ILE A 126 3.97 -3.66 7.99
N ARG A 127 4.08 -3.63 9.32
CA ARG A 127 4.06 -4.85 10.13
C ARG A 127 2.64 -5.38 10.23
N VAL A 128 2.46 -6.67 9.96
CA VAL A 128 1.15 -7.33 10.09
C VAL A 128 0.95 -7.76 11.53
N THR A 129 -0.15 -7.31 12.14
CA THR A 129 -0.56 -7.65 13.51
C THR A 129 -1.89 -8.39 13.52
N ILE A 130 -2.20 -9.07 14.62
CA ILE A 130 -3.49 -9.71 14.87
C ILE A 130 -4.04 -9.09 16.16
N ASP A 131 -4.91 -8.08 16.03
CA ASP A 131 -5.49 -7.40 17.20
C ASP A 131 -6.64 -8.20 17.81
N ASP A 132 -7.49 -8.83 16.97
CA ASP A 132 -8.60 -9.68 17.37
C ASP A 132 -8.61 -10.98 16.55
N GLY A 133 -8.08 -12.05 17.14
CA GLY A 133 -8.01 -13.35 16.50
C GLY A 133 -9.37 -13.95 16.14
N ALA A 134 -10.41 -13.70 16.94
CA ALA A 134 -11.75 -14.23 16.66
C ALA A 134 -12.40 -13.49 15.47
N ARG A 135 -12.20 -12.17 15.38
CA ARG A 135 -12.66 -11.37 14.24
C ARG A 135 -11.91 -11.75 12.97
N ALA A 136 -10.59 -11.90 13.06
CA ALA A 136 -9.74 -12.34 11.96
C ALA A 136 -10.21 -13.70 11.41
N GLU A 137 -10.45 -14.69 12.27
CA GLU A 137 -10.93 -16.01 11.86
C GLU A 137 -12.31 -15.94 11.19
N ARG A 138 -13.24 -15.16 11.74
CA ARG A 138 -14.56 -14.96 11.11
C ARG A 138 -14.44 -14.33 9.73
N ARG A 139 -13.65 -13.27 9.57
CA ARG A 139 -13.44 -12.58 8.29
C ARG A 139 -12.77 -13.49 7.26
N LEU A 140 -11.69 -14.17 7.62
CA LEU A 140 -11.00 -15.11 6.74
C LEU A 140 -11.91 -16.30 6.33
N THR A 141 -12.66 -16.85 7.27
CA THR A 141 -13.61 -17.94 6.96
C THR A 141 -14.72 -17.49 6.03
N THR A 142 -15.25 -16.26 6.21
CA THR A 142 -16.29 -15.70 5.36
C THR A 142 -15.78 -15.35 3.97
N LEU A 143 -14.67 -14.63 3.87
CA LEU A 143 -14.20 -14.05 2.61
C LEU A 143 -13.29 -15.00 1.82
N MET A 144 -12.48 -15.81 2.51
CA MET A 144 -11.49 -16.71 1.90
C MET A 144 -11.85 -18.19 2.06
N GLY A 145 -12.97 -18.52 2.71
CA GLY A 145 -13.43 -19.89 2.86
C GLY A 145 -14.05 -20.47 1.58
N ASN A 146 -14.28 -21.78 1.56
CA ASN A 146 -14.82 -22.50 0.39
C ASN A 146 -16.31 -22.22 0.12
N LYS A 147 -17.05 -21.69 1.12
CA LYS A 147 -18.49 -21.42 1.00
C LYS A 147 -18.73 -20.09 0.32
N VAL A 148 -19.43 -20.09 -0.80
CA VAL A 148 -19.74 -18.89 -1.59
C VAL A 148 -20.82 -18.02 -0.93
N GLU A 149 -21.89 -18.65 -0.38
CA GLU A 149 -23.05 -17.94 0.14
C GLU A 149 -22.75 -16.93 1.28
N PRO A 150 -21.93 -17.24 2.30
CA PRO A 150 -21.56 -16.26 3.33
C PRO A 150 -20.81 -15.07 2.75
N ARG A 151 -19.91 -15.31 1.76
CA ARG A 151 -19.15 -14.25 1.09
C ARG A 151 -20.06 -13.34 0.28
N ARG A 152 -20.97 -13.91 -0.51
CA ARG A 152 -21.95 -13.14 -1.28
C ARG A 152 -22.78 -12.23 -0.38
N LYS A 153 -23.35 -12.76 0.70
CA LYS A 153 -24.13 -11.98 1.67
C LYS A 153 -23.32 -10.88 2.35
N TRP A 154 -22.04 -11.15 2.60
CA TRP A 154 -21.15 -10.14 3.17
C TRP A 154 -20.92 -9.00 2.19
N ILE A 155 -20.59 -9.31 0.92
CA ILE A 155 -20.40 -8.32 -0.14
C ILE A 155 -21.65 -7.47 -0.34
N GLU A 156 -22.84 -8.10 -0.45
CA GLU A 156 -24.11 -7.41 -0.64
C GLU A 156 -24.44 -6.41 0.48
N ARG A 157 -23.93 -6.65 1.71
CA ARG A 157 -24.17 -5.78 2.87
C ARG A 157 -23.16 -4.67 3.05
N HIS A 158 -21.92 -4.87 2.61
CA HIS A 158 -20.79 -4.00 2.96
C HIS A 158 -20.19 -3.26 1.77
N VAL A 159 -20.56 -3.60 0.54
CA VAL A 159 -20.04 -2.96 -0.67
C VAL A 159 -21.16 -2.18 -1.33
N SER A 160 -20.98 -0.87 -1.47
CA SER A 160 -21.82 -0.03 -2.32
C SER A 160 -21.10 0.14 -3.67
N PHE A 161 -21.76 -0.27 -4.75
CA PHE A 161 -21.28 -0.01 -6.08
C PHE A 161 -21.85 1.34 -6.54
N THR A 162 -21.01 2.35 -6.68
CA THR A 162 -21.35 3.59 -7.35
C THR A 162 -21.03 3.42 -8.85
N LEU A 163 -22.04 3.54 -9.69
CA LEU A 163 -21.91 3.48 -11.16
C LEU A 163 -21.13 4.68 -11.72
N ASP A 164 -20.85 5.68 -10.90
CA ASP A 164 -20.21 6.93 -11.30
C ASP A 164 -18.69 6.82 -11.56
N THR A 165 -18.08 5.65 -11.30
CA THR A 165 -16.61 5.52 -11.38
C THR A 165 -16.11 5.36 -12.81
N GLU A 166 -16.91 4.86 -13.74
CA GLU A 166 -16.49 4.73 -15.16
C GLU A 166 -16.58 6.06 -15.91
N ASP A 167 -17.61 6.87 -15.66
CA ASP A 167 -17.75 8.18 -16.28
C ASP A 167 -16.73 9.18 -15.76
N SER A 168 -16.39 9.16 -14.48
CA SER A 168 -15.36 10.02 -13.90
C SER A 168 -13.94 9.67 -14.39
N LEU A 169 -13.66 8.39 -14.67
CA LEU A 169 -12.37 7.97 -15.26
C LEU A 169 -12.28 8.33 -16.75
N LEU A 170 -13.40 8.33 -17.46
CA LEU A 170 -13.47 8.78 -18.86
C LEU A 170 -13.35 10.30 -18.96
N GLU A 171 -13.96 11.06 -18.05
CA GLU A 171 -13.81 12.52 -17.96
C GLU A 171 -12.38 12.94 -17.59
N MET A 172 -11.71 12.22 -16.68
CA MET A 172 -10.29 12.46 -16.37
C MET A 172 -9.36 12.15 -17.56
N SER A 173 -9.72 11.21 -18.42
CA SER A 173 -8.92 10.88 -19.61
C SER A 173 -9.13 11.88 -20.78
N GLN A 174 -10.28 12.57 -20.81
CA GLN A 174 -10.59 13.59 -21.83
C GLN A 174 -10.32 15.03 -21.34
N GLY A 175 -10.13 15.23 -20.03
CA GLY A 175 -9.94 16.53 -19.39
C GLY A 175 -8.53 17.13 -19.43
N GLN A 176 -7.58 16.56 -20.21
CA GLN A 176 -6.21 17.10 -20.27
C GLN A 176 -6.09 18.48 -20.93
N GLU A 177 -7.15 19.02 -21.52
CA GLU A 177 -7.13 20.36 -22.12
C GLU A 177 -7.81 21.45 -21.30
N SER A 178 -8.63 21.14 -20.28
CA SER A 178 -9.39 22.14 -19.53
C SER A 178 -8.96 22.37 -18.07
N SER A 179 -7.97 21.66 -17.55
CA SER A 179 -7.56 21.76 -16.14
C SER A 179 -6.66 22.96 -15.81
N HIS A 180 -6.27 23.80 -16.76
CA HIS A 180 -5.48 25.02 -16.50
C HIS A 180 -6.25 26.10 -15.72
N ALA A 181 -7.58 26.17 -15.85
CA ALA A 181 -8.38 27.22 -15.23
C ALA A 181 -8.79 26.91 -13.76
N HIS A 182 -8.93 25.63 -13.42
CA HIS A 182 -9.35 25.24 -12.08
C HIS A 182 -8.19 25.16 -11.07
N HIS A 183 -6.98 24.93 -11.55
CA HIS A 183 -5.78 24.87 -10.69
C HIS A 183 -5.34 26.25 -10.20
N GLU A 184 -5.53 27.31 -11.00
CA GLU A 184 -5.24 28.68 -10.55
C GLU A 184 -6.15 29.18 -9.44
N SER A 185 -7.39 28.68 -9.36
CA SER A 185 -8.33 29.11 -8.30
C SER A 185 -8.03 28.46 -6.95
N LEU A 186 -7.49 27.24 -6.93
CA LEU A 186 -7.13 26.53 -5.70
C LEU A 186 -5.82 27.04 -5.08
N VAL A 187 -4.85 27.44 -5.91
CA VAL A 187 -3.57 27.99 -5.43
C VAL A 187 -3.80 29.33 -4.75
N LYS A 188 -4.70 30.18 -5.27
CA LYS A 188 -5.03 31.48 -4.65
C LYS A 188 -5.78 31.38 -3.31
N GLN A 189 -6.45 30.25 -3.02
CA GLN A 189 -7.10 30.05 -1.72
C GLN A 189 -6.16 29.48 -0.64
N GLN A 190 -5.02 28.89 -1.02
CA GLN A 190 -4.05 28.34 -0.07
C GLN A 190 -2.99 29.35 0.38
N GLU A 191 -2.66 30.36 -0.42
CA GLU A 191 -1.71 31.42 -0.04
C GLU A 191 -2.19 32.32 1.11
N GLY A 192 -3.48 32.29 1.44
CA GLY A 192 -4.07 33.06 2.54
C GLY A 192 -4.09 32.33 3.89
N ARG A 193 -3.53 31.13 4.04
CA ARG A 193 -3.61 30.33 5.28
C ARG A 193 -2.29 29.78 5.82
N GLN A 194 -1.14 30.17 5.30
CA GLN A 194 0.17 29.72 5.81
C GLN A 194 0.91 30.82 6.60
N GLU A 195 0.40 31.12 7.79
CA GLU A 195 1.23 31.54 8.93
C GLU A 195 0.72 30.80 10.15
N ALA A 196 1.19 29.55 10.39
CA ALA A 196 1.34 28.92 11.71
C ALA A 196 1.80 27.46 11.59
N GLN A 197 2.99 27.22 12.13
CA GLN A 197 3.47 25.96 12.69
C GLN A 197 3.78 24.80 11.74
N GLY A 198 5.10 24.60 11.47
CA GLY A 198 5.63 23.36 10.93
C GLY A 198 5.70 22.26 11.99
N PRO A 199 5.47 20.99 11.63
CA PRO A 199 5.85 19.87 12.46
C PRO A 199 7.20 19.28 12.03
N GLU A 200 8.02 19.05 13.02
CA GLU A 200 9.26 18.28 13.01
C GLU A 200 9.02 16.85 12.49
N LEU A 201 9.69 16.47 11.41
CA LEU A 201 9.65 15.12 10.88
C LEU A 201 10.60 14.23 11.69
N ILE A 202 10.04 13.49 12.62
CA ILE A 202 10.70 12.31 13.20
C ILE A 202 10.45 11.13 12.27
N ALA A 203 11.51 10.57 11.68
CA ALA A 203 11.47 9.31 10.95
C ALA A 203 11.09 8.20 11.92
N GLN A 204 9.83 7.82 12.00
CA GLN A 204 9.35 6.68 12.76
C GLN A 204 9.12 5.47 11.85
N ASP A 205 9.97 4.49 12.04
CA ASP A 205 9.88 3.11 11.56
C ASP A 205 8.73 2.40 12.31
N SER A 206 7.47 2.59 11.92
CA SER A 206 6.36 1.71 12.32
C SER A 206 4.97 2.23 11.88
N GLY A 207 4.55 1.92 10.66
CA GLY A 207 3.13 1.76 10.36
C GLY A 207 2.70 0.36 10.83
N GLU A 208 1.75 0.25 11.74
CA GLU A 208 1.11 -1.02 12.06
C GLU A 208 -0.13 -1.19 11.18
N PHE A 209 -0.15 -2.26 10.39
CA PHE A 209 -1.33 -2.65 9.64
C PHE A 209 -2.08 -3.73 10.42
N SER A 210 -3.22 -3.37 10.97
CA SER A 210 -4.16 -4.35 11.47
C SER A 210 -4.90 -4.97 10.29
N LEU A 211 -4.95 -6.30 10.25
CA LEU A 211 -5.70 -7.05 9.24
C LEU A 211 -7.19 -6.65 9.17
N PHE A 212 -7.68 -5.90 10.15
CA PHE A 212 -9.11 -5.61 10.30
C PHE A 212 -9.37 -4.33 11.12
N ASN A 213 -8.91 -3.17 10.63
CA ASN A 213 -9.36 -1.88 11.15
C ASN A 213 -10.59 -1.45 10.35
N ASP A 214 -11.77 -1.80 10.84
CA ASP A 214 -13.02 -1.13 10.50
C ASP A 214 -13.71 -0.79 11.81
N GLU A 215 -13.88 0.48 12.07
CA GLU A 215 -14.84 0.96 13.03
C GLU A 215 -16.23 0.61 12.50
N GLU A 216 -17.02 0.00 13.41
CA GLU A 216 -18.45 -0.19 13.39
C GLU A 216 -19.07 -1.33 12.57
N VAL A 217 -19.73 -2.11 13.23
CA VAL A 217 -21.04 -2.69 13.56
C VAL A 217 -20.95 -4.14 13.90
#